data_82c279ec7f8331fe945f49283765a65d
#
_entry.id   82c279ec7f8331fe945f49283765a65d
#
_cell.length_a   1.000
_cell.length_b   1.000
_cell.length_c   1.000
_cell.angle_alpha   90.00
_cell.angle_beta   90.00
_cell.angle_gamma   90.00
#
_symmetry.space_group_name_H-M   'P 1'
#
loop_
_entity.id
_entity.type
_entity.pdbx_description
1 polymer ?
#
loop_
_entity_poly.entity_id
_entity_poly.type
_entity_poly.pdbx_seq_one_letter_code
_entity_poly.pdbx_strand_id
1 'polypeptide(L)'
;MKIKIALEWFLNPDHLPMIAGLVTGKYKEAGIEVEIIQPKEHYDGFEDLKAGNIDIHCNEPLHLYEHHFEGIRSLGCFFETRGGVMIRADRVEKLRSNEKIKITTPASNPVTNKIGFEIIKRYADKNGFVIDKENVEFVEKDFWHLKNMKEDESFDGAWLCFYNFEGIEAKLEGFENLFIDQFESPYPNFSALEFMSTQSTIEKKGDAICKFIEVTNEMNKYLKNNPIEAQSIYYDYTKEQKNILMDSIILDTLIRLESEIKVDALRWRELYCFLEELELVKLNEQEYAKIWNTSHH
;
A
#
# COMPACT_ATOMS: atom_id res chain seq x y z
N MET A 1 -14.57 16.04 18.80
CA MET A 1 -13.45 16.67 18.04
C MET A 1 -13.47 16.10 16.64
N LYS A 2 -13.09 16.88 15.60
CA LYS A 2 -13.07 16.40 14.21
C LYS A 2 -11.68 15.95 13.80
N ILE A 3 -11.58 14.79 13.14
CA ILE A 3 -10.38 14.23 12.50
C ILE A 3 -10.63 14.19 10.99
N LYS A 4 -9.74 14.79 10.23
CA LYS A 4 -9.71 14.74 8.77
C LYS A 4 -8.63 13.76 8.34
N ILE A 5 -9.01 12.72 7.60
CA ILE A 5 -8.06 11.75 7.04
C ILE A 5 -8.11 11.79 5.53
N ALA A 6 -6.95 11.95 4.89
CA ALA A 6 -6.80 11.83 3.45
C ALA A 6 -6.25 10.45 3.08
N LEU A 7 -6.85 9.84 2.07
CA LEU A 7 -6.42 8.57 1.51
C LEU A 7 -5.31 8.82 0.48
N GLU A 8 -4.50 7.79 0.23
CA GLU A 8 -3.44 7.76 -0.79
C GLU A 8 -4.00 7.59 -2.19
N TRP A 9 -5.16 6.93 -2.29
CA TRP A 9 -5.79 6.53 -3.52
C TRP A 9 -7.32 6.67 -3.45
N PHE A 10 -8.01 6.33 -4.53
CA PHE A 10 -9.46 6.24 -4.52
C PHE A 10 -9.93 5.28 -3.43
N LEU A 11 -11.11 5.57 -2.87
CA LEU A 11 -11.72 4.70 -1.88
C LEU A 11 -11.88 3.28 -2.45
N ASN A 12 -11.36 2.31 -1.73
CA ASN A 12 -11.34 0.91 -2.13
C ASN A 12 -11.47 0.01 -0.88
N PRO A 13 -11.54 -1.33 -1.01
CA PRO A 13 -11.71 -2.23 0.13
C PRO A 13 -10.65 -2.11 1.24
N ASP A 14 -9.44 -1.65 0.96
CA ASP A 14 -8.38 -1.50 1.96
C ASP A 14 -8.77 -0.48 3.04
N HIS A 15 -9.65 0.47 2.70
CA HIS A 15 -10.18 1.49 3.61
C HIS A 15 -11.43 1.05 4.39
N LEU A 16 -11.84 -0.20 4.23
CA LEU A 16 -13.08 -0.73 4.83
C LEU A 16 -13.19 -0.53 6.35
N PRO A 17 -12.12 -0.63 7.16
CA PRO A 17 -12.22 -0.37 8.60
C PRO A 17 -12.69 1.05 8.94
N MET A 18 -12.21 2.04 8.20
CA MET A 18 -12.62 3.44 8.39
C MET A 18 -14.08 3.65 7.95
N ILE A 19 -14.48 3.04 6.83
CA ILE A 19 -15.87 3.05 6.35
C ILE A 19 -16.78 2.44 7.41
N ALA A 20 -16.40 1.27 7.96
CA ALA A 20 -17.18 0.58 8.98
C ALA A 20 -17.35 1.44 10.23
N GLY A 21 -16.29 2.09 10.72
CA GLY A 21 -16.38 3.00 11.86
C GLY A 21 -17.34 4.18 11.64
N LEU A 22 -17.42 4.67 10.40
CA LEU A 22 -18.38 5.71 10.02
C LEU A 22 -19.81 5.18 9.95
N VAL A 23 -20.03 4.10 9.20
CA VAL A 23 -21.38 3.54 8.93
C VAL A 23 -22.03 3.00 10.18
N THR A 24 -21.27 2.36 11.07
CA THR A 24 -21.77 1.84 12.35
C THR A 24 -21.94 2.92 13.40
N GLY A 25 -21.44 4.14 13.16
CA GLY A 25 -21.49 5.25 14.12
C GLY A 25 -20.48 5.14 15.27
N LYS A 26 -19.54 4.19 15.23
CA LYS A 26 -18.58 3.94 16.30
C LYS A 26 -17.67 5.13 16.60
N TYR A 27 -17.23 5.86 15.58
CA TYR A 27 -16.48 7.11 15.81
C TYR A 27 -17.31 8.15 16.58
N LYS A 28 -18.59 8.26 16.24
CA LYS A 28 -19.49 9.19 16.95
C LYS A 28 -19.74 8.75 18.39
N GLU A 29 -19.90 7.44 18.64
CA GLU A 29 -20.00 6.87 19.99
C GLU A 29 -18.74 7.17 20.82
N ALA A 30 -17.55 7.11 20.20
CA ALA A 30 -16.27 7.50 20.81
C ALA A 30 -16.12 9.02 21.03
N GLY A 31 -17.06 9.84 20.56
CA GLY A 31 -17.05 11.29 20.70
C GLY A 31 -16.15 12.02 19.70
N ILE A 32 -15.86 11.40 18.56
CA ILE A 32 -15.13 12.01 17.45
C ILE A 32 -15.97 12.02 16.17
N GLU A 33 -15.71 13.02 15.33
CA GLU A 33 -16.21 13.10 13.96
C GLU A 33 -15.04 12.78 13.03
N VAL A 34 -15.22 11.85 12.11
CA VAL A 34 -14.20 11.48 11.11
C VAL A 34 -14.68 11.88 9.72
N GLU A 35 -13.84 12.60 9.00
CA GLU A 35 -14.04 12.96 7.59
C GLU A 35 -12.96 12.27 6.74
N ILE A 36 -13.41 11.40 5.83
CA ILE A 36 -12.53 10.76 4.85
C ILE A 36 -12.48 11.63 3.59
N ILE A 37 -11.27 12.04 3.19
CA ILE A 37 -11.01 12.84 2.01
C ILE A 37 -10.38 11.92 0.97
N GLN A 38 -11.10 11.72 -0.14
CA GLN A 38 -10.59 10.98 -1.29
C GLN A 38 -9.78 11.92 -2.18
N PRO A 39 -8.60 11.50 -2.67
CA PRO A 39 -7.84 12.30 -3.61
C PRO A 39 -8.59 12.47 -4.93
N LYS A 40 -8.43 13.64 -5.51
CA LYS A 40 -8.79 13.90 -6.91
C LYS A 40 -7.49 13.89 -7.67
N GLU A 41 -7.25 12.94 -8.57
CA GLU A 41 -6.05 12.84 -9.41
C GLU A 41 -4.73 13.31 -8.74
N HIS A 42 -3.66 12.54 -8.78
CA HIS A 42 -2.30 12.89 -8.31
C HIS A 42 -2.20 13.70 -7.00
N TYR A 43 -3.04 13.36 -6.01
CA TYR A 43 -3.10 14.05 -4.73
C TYR A 43 -1.87 13.73 -3.87
N ASP A 44 -1.10 14.76 -3.53
CA ASP A 44 -0.04 14.66 -2.53
C ASP A 44 -0.57 15.06 -1.14
N GLY A 45 -0.99 14.06 -0.36
CA GLY A 45 -1.49 14.26 1.00
C GLY A 45 -0.41 14.71 1.98
N PHE A 46 0.86 14.54 1.67
CA PHE A 46 1.95 14.97 2.55
C PHE A 46 2.05 16.50 2.64
N GLU A 47 1.84 17.22 1.54
CA GLU A 47 1.82 18.69 1.59
C GLU A 47 0.61 19.21 2.40
N ASP A 48 -0.56 18.59 2.27
CA ASP A 48 -1.73 18.95 3.08
C ASP A 48 -1.55 18.59 4.57
N LEU A 49 -0.89 17.46 4.85
CA LEU A 49 -0.55 17.07 6.22
C LEU A 49 0.42 18.09 6.85
N LYS A 50 1.46 18.47 6.12
CA LYS A 50 2.45 19.45 6.53
C LYS A 50 1.83 20.84 6.77
N ALA A 51 0.90 21.24 5.92
CA ALA A 51 0.16 22.48 6.04
C ALA A 51 -0.89 22.49 7.17
N GLY A 52 -1.22 21.31 7.74
CA GLY A 52 -2.27 21.14 8.75
C GLY A 52 -3.70 21.23 8.20
N ASN A 53 -3.87 21.04 6.90
CA ASN A 53 -5.19 20.99 6.24
C ASN A 53 -5.93 19.69 6.55
N ILE A 54 -5.15 18.61 6.79
CA ILE A 54 -5.60 17.28 7.25
C ILE A 54 -4.88 16.91 8.54
N ASP A 55 -5.43 15.97 9.29
CA ASP A 55 -4.88 15.50 10.56
C ASP A 55 -4.11 14.20 10.41
N ILE A 56 -4.59 13.33 9.53
CA ILE A 56 -4.01 12.01 9.25
C ILE A 56 -3.93 11.86 7.72
N HIS A 57 -2.82 11.31 7.25
CA HIS A 57 -2.68 10.80 5.89
C HIS A 57 -2.50 9.29 5.94
N CYS A 58 -3.20 8.58 5.06
CA CYS A 58 -3.02 7.15 4.86
C CYS A 58 -2.15 6.98 3.62
N ASN A 59 -1.00 6.30 3.73
CA ASN A 59 -0.15 6.03 2.58
C ASN A 59 0.81 4.86 2.85
N GLU A 60 1.47 4.38 1.81
CA GLU A 60 2.53 3.40 1.92
C GLU A 60 3.79 3.99 2.59
N PRO A 61 4.49 3.21 3.44
CA PRO A 61 5.69 3.70 4.13
C PRO A 61 6.79 4.16 3.17
N LEU A 62 6.86 3.62 1.96
CA LEU A 62 7.84 3.99 0.93
C LEU A 62 7.78 5.49 0.62
N HIS A 63 6.59 6.06 0.50
CA HIS A 63 6.40 7.47 0.18
C HIS A 63 6.90 8.42 1.25
N LEU A 64 7.00 7.99 2.52
CA LEU A 64 7.59 8.79 3.58
C LEU A 64 9.06 9.12 3.36
N TYR A 65 9.80 8.25 2.70
CA TYR A 65 11.22 8.50 2.39
C TYR A 65 11.38 9.52 1.26
N GLU A 66 10.40 9.60 0.36
CA GLU A 66 10.39 10.57 -0.74
C GLU A 66 9.91 11.95 -0.28
N HIS A 67 8.86 11.99 0.55
CA HIS A 67 8.14 13.17 0.99
C HIS A 67 8.41 13.53 2.46
N HIS A 68 9.55 13.11 3.01
CA HIS A 68 9.90 13.41 4.39
C HIS A 68 9.94 14.91 4.68
N PHE A 69 9.36 15.29 5.80
CA PHE A 69 9.50 16.61 6.40
C PHE A 69 9.62 16.52 7.93
N GLU A 70 10.24 17.52 8.55
CA GLU A 70 10.42 17.53 10.00
C GLU A 70 9.09 17.51 10.74
N GLY A 71 8.96 16.62 11.72
CA GLY A 71 7.77 16.48 12.53
C GLY A 71 6.75 15.46 12.02
N ILE A 72 6.96 14.83 10.86
CA ILE A 72 6.10 13.72 10.44
C ILE A 72 6.30 12.49 11.34
N ARG A 73 5.20 11.77 11.63
CA ARG A 73 5.17 10.59 12.49
C ARG A 73 4.27 9.51 11.91
N SER A 74 4.70 8.25 12.02
CA SER A 74 3.84 7.10 11.84
C SER A 74 2.94 6.93 13.07
N LEU A 75 1.68 6.58 12.85
CA LEU A 75 0.71 6.17 13.86
C LEU A 75 0.50 4.64 13.86
N GLY A 76 1.02 3.95 12.87
CA GLY A 76 0.97 2.51 12.73
C GLY A 76 0.29 2.01 11.47
N CYS A 77 0.61 0.76 11.12
CA CYS A 77 0.06 0.04 9.99
C CYS A 77 -1.32 -0.52 10.32
N PHE A 78 -2.29 -0.37 9.41
CA PHE A 78 -3.62 -0.95 9.58
C PHE A 78 -3.93 -2.04 8.55
N PHE A 79 -3.16 -2.10 7.46
CA PHE A 79 -3.33 -3.04 6.36
C PHE A 79 -1.98 -3.38 5.75
N GLU A 80 -1.76 -4.67 5.45
CA GLU A 80 -0.55 -5.13 4.74
C GLU A 80 -0.91 -6.20 3.72
N THR A 81 -0.56 -5.95 2.46
CA THR A 81 -0.71 -6.93 1.38
C THR A 81 0.65 -7.41 0.88
N ARG A 82 0.65 -8.32 -0.09
CA ARG A 82 1.84 -8.67 -0.87
C ARG A 82 1.85 -7.78 -2.10
N GLY A 83 2.93 -7.08 -2.33
CA GLY A 83 3.11 -6.30 -3.54
C GLY A 83 4.34 -6.75 -4.30
N GLY A 84 4.45 -6.37 -5.56
CA GLY A 84 5.61 -6.71 -6.35
C GLY A 84 5.41 -6.68 -7.85
N VAL A 85 6.11 -7.58 -8.53
CA VAL A 85 6.12 -7.70 -9.99
C VAL A 85 5.37 -8.95 -10.41
N MET A 86 4.41 -8.81 -11.30
CA MET A 86 3.72 -9.93 -11.95
C MET A 86 4.35 -10.19 -13.33
N ILE A 87 4.76 -11.43 -13.60
CA ILE A 87 5.25 -11.87 -14.91
C ILE A 87 4.27 -12.88 -15.48
N ARG A 88 3.88 -12.75 -16.73
CA ARG A 88 3.07 -13.75 -17.43
C ARG A 88 3.77 -15.12 -17.40
N ALA A 89 3.04 -16.20 -17.14
CA ALA A 89 3.62 -17.54 -17.05
C ALA A 89 4.36 -17.94 -18.32
N ASP A 90 3.82 -17.59 -19.49
CA ASP A 90 4.44 -17.86 -20.81
C ASP A 90 5.67 -17.00 -21.12
N ARG A 91 6.02 -16.04 -20.23
CA ARG A 91 7.17 -15.13 -20.36
C ARG A 91 8.27 -15.38 -19.29
N VAL A 92 8.05 -16.29 -18.38
CA VAL A 92 9.04 -16.59 -17.31
C VAL A 92 10.36 -17.08 -17.87
N GLU A 93 10.35 -17.90 -18.94
CA GLU A 93 11.59 -18.38 -19.59
C GLU A 93 12.36 -17.23 -20.25
N LYS A 94 11.66 -16.25 -20.80
CA LYS A 94 12.26 -15.02 -21.36
C LYS A 94 13.02 -14.24 -20.29
N LEU A 95 12.44 -14.12 -19.08
CA LEU A 95 13.09 -13.54 -17.91
C LEU A 95 14.34 -14.35 -17.51
N ARG A 96 14.23 -15.67 -17.41
CA ARG A 96 15.34 -16.56 -17.02
C ARG A 96 16.49 -16.59 -18.01
N SER A 97 16.20 -16.42 -19.29
CA SER A 97 17.18 -16.38 -20.37
C SER A 97 17.83 -15.02 -20.54
N ASN A 98 17.54 -14.05 -19.63
CA ASN A 98 18.04 -12.67 -19.75
C ASN A 98 17.65 -12.00 -21.08
N GLU A 99 16.50 -12.38 -21.63
CA GLU A 99 15.95 -11.70 -22.80
C GLU A 99 15.27 -10.38 -22.38
N LYS A 100 15.08 -9.50 -23.35
CA LYS A 100 14.42 -8.22 -23.11
C LYS A 100 12.95 -8.43 -22.72
N ILE A 101 12.55 -7.94 -21.53
CA ILE A 101 11.20 -7.96 -21.02
C ILE A 101 10.64 -6.55 -20.88
N LYS A 102 9.34 -6.40 -21.12
CA LYS A 102 8.60 -5.15 -21.05
C LYS A 102 7.53 -5.22 -19.97
N ILE A 103 7.63 -4.34 -19.01
CA ILE A 103 6.81 -4.29 -17.80
C ILE A 103 5.92 -3.05 -17.84
N THR A 104 4.60 -3.23 -17.75
CA THR A 104 3.67 -2.10 -17.55
C THR A 104 3.66 -1.64 -16.12
N THR A 105 3.53 -0.35 -15.86
CA THR A 105 3.49 0.24 -14.51
C THR A 105 2.72 1.56 -14.51
N PRO A 106 1.98 1.91 -13.45
CA PRO A 106 1.29 3.20 -13.36
C PRO A 106 2.25 4.37 -13.10
N ALA A 107 3.48 4.08 -12.69
CA ALA A 107 4.51 5.09 -12.47
C ALA A 107 5.86 4.58 -12.98
N SER A 108 6.39 5.24 -14.03
CA SER A 108 7.72 4.96 -14.57
C SER A 108 8.63 6.16 -14.34
N ASN A 109 9.40 6.10 -13.27
CA ASN A 109 10.40 7.10 -12.93
C ASN A 109 11.67 6.41 -12.39
N PRO A 110 12.81 7.13 -12.25
CA PRO A 110 14.07 6.52 -11.82
C PRO A 110 14.00 5.79 -10.48
N VAL A 111 13.18 6.24 -9.52
CA VAL A 111 13.05 5.65 -8.19
C VAL A 111 12.24 4.35 -8.28
N THR A 112 11.02 4.41 -8.80
CA THR A 112 10.14 3.24 -8.93
C THR A 112 10.74 2.16 -9.81
N ASN A 113 11.39 2.54 -10.93
CA ASN A 113 12.05 1.59 -11.84
C ASN A 113 13.27 0.93 -11.18
N LYS A 114 14.04 1.67 -10.36
CA LYS A 114 15.17 1.11 -9.61
C LYS A 114 14.72 0.06 -8.60
N ILE A 115 13.63 0.33 -7.88
CA ILE A 115 13.03 -0.62 -6.93
C ILE A 115 12.48 -1.85 -7.65
N GLY A 116 11.69 -1.65 -8.70
CA GLY A 116 11.11 -2.77 -9.47
C GLY A 116 12.20 -3.66 -10.09
N PHE A 117 13.26 -3.07 -10.64
CA PHE A 117 14.39 -3.83 -11.15
C PHE A 117 15.12 -4.60 -10.03
N GLU A 118 15.35 -3.99 -8.87
CA GLU A 118 16.02 -4.66 -7.74
C GLU A 118 15.23 -5.88 -7.24
N ILE A 119 13.89 -5.78 -7.20
CA ILE A 119 13.02 -6.92 -6.86
C ILE A 119 13.21 -8.07 -7.86
N ILE A 120 13.20 -7.79 -9.15
CA ILE A 120 13.43 -8.78 -10.23
C ILE A 120 14.84 -9.38 -10.11
N LYS A 121 15.85 -8.54 -9.89
CA LYS A 121 17.25 -8.95 -9.76
C LYS A 121 17.45 -9.89 -8.55
N ARG A 122 16.92 -9.55 -7.38
CA ARG A 122 17.01 -10.42 -6.19
C ARG A 122 16.27 -11.74 -6.39
N TYR A 123 15.16 -11.74 -7.12
CA TYR A 123 14.50 -12.96 -7.55
C TYR A 123 15.41 -13.80 -8.45
N ALA A 124 16.07 -13.20 -9.43
CA ALA A 124 17.00 -13.86 -10.33
C ALA A 124 18.19 -14.48 -9.55
N ASP A 125 18.82 -13.68 -8.69
CA ASP A 125 19.95 -14.12 -7.85
C ASP A 125 19.56 -15.33 -6.97
N LYS A 126 18.38 -15.28 -6.32
CA LYS A 126 17.84 -16.38 -5.51
C LYS A 126 17.60 -17.67 -6.32
N ASN A 127 17.25 -17.53 -7.59
CA ASN A 127 16.94 -18.65 -8.48
C ASN A 127 18.11 -19.05 -9.40
N GLY A 128 19.29 -18.44 -9.26
CA GLY A 128 20.52 -18.85 -9.91
C GLY A 128 20.65 -18.45 -11.38
N PHE A 129 20.01 -17.35 -11.79
CA PHE A 129 20.18 -16.76 -13.10
C PHE A 129 20.48 -15.25 -13.01
N VAL A 130 20.90 -14.66 -14.12
CA VAL A 130 21.26 -13.24 -14.20
C VAL A 130 20.24 -12.51 -15.04
N ILE A 131 19.90 -11.29 -14.65
CA ILE A 131 19.10 -10.34 -15.45
C ILE A 131 19.82 -9.01 -15.52
N ASP A 132 20.07 -8.52 -16.72
CA ASP A 132 20.69 -7.22 -16.95
C ASP A 132 19.64 -6.11 -16.93
N LYS A 133 20.02 -4.97 -16.36
CA LYS A 133 19.12 -3.82 -16.27
C LYS A 133 18.59 -3.35 -17.62
N GLU A 134 19.43 -3.42 -18.64
CA GLU A 134 19.11 -3.03 -20.02
C GLU A 134 18.05 -3.94 -20.66
N ASN A 135 17.84 -5.10 -20.10
CA ASN A 135 16.83 -6.07 -20.54
C ASN A 135 15.49 -5.94 -19.82
N VAL A 136 15.34 -4.99 -18.90
CA VAL A 136 14.06 -4.71 -18.20
C VAL A 136 13.60 -3.30 -18.57
N GLU A 137 12.53 -3.21 -19.35
CA GLU A 137 11.92 -1.97 -19.77
C GLU A 137 10.63 -1.73 -19.01
N PHE A 138 10.54 -0.64 -18.24
CA PHE A 138 9.31 -0.18 -17.57
C PHE A 138 8.61 0.85 -18.44
N VAL A 139 7.32 0.61 -18.72
CA VAL A 139 6.50 1.47 -19.58
C VAL A 139 5.30 1.96 -18.81
N GLU A 140 5.18 3.28 -18.69
CA GLU A 140 4.07 3.91 -17.99
C GLU A 140 2.75 3.71 -18.74
N LYS A 141 1.77 3.23 -18.00
CA LYS A 141 0.38 3.03 -18.37
C LYS A 141 -0.49 3.39 -17.18
N ASP A 142 -1.73 2.97 -17.21
CA ASP A 142 -2.65 3.08 -16.08
C ASP A 142 -2.52 1.89 -15.09
N PHE A 143 -3.40 1.83 -14.10
CA PHE A 143 -3.46 0.77 -13.09
C PHE A 143 -4.17 -0.51 -13.54
N TRP A 144 -4.65 -0.60 -14.79
CA TRP A 144 -5.34 -1.77 -15.31
C TRP A 144 -4.33 -2.83 -15.81
N HIS A 145 -3.49 -3.32 -14.90
CA HIS A 145 -2.35 -4.19 -15.21
C HIS A 145 -2.72 -5.41 -16.05
N LEU A 146 -3.72 -6.20 -15.61
CA LEU A 146 -4.14 -7.39 -16.35
C LEU A 146 -4.71 -7.05 -17.72
N LYS A 147 -5.53 -6.01 -17.78
CA LYS A 147 -6.09 -5.51 -19.05
C LYS A 147 -4.98 -5.11 -20.01
N ASN A 148 -4.00 -4.33 -19.54
CA ASN A 148 -2.86 -3.90 -20.34
C ASN A 148 -2.09 -5.09 -20.92
N MET A 149 -1.80 -6.13 -20.11
CA MET A 149 -1.10 -7.34 -20.56
C MET A 149 -1.92 -8.22 -21.50
N LYS A 150 -3.24 -8.15 -21.46
CA LYS A 150 -4.14 -8.92 -22.34
C LYS A 150 -4.37 -8.21 -23.68
N GLU A 151 -4.49 -6.88 -23.67
CA GLU A 151 -4.75 -6.07 -24.86
C GLU A 151 -3.48 -5.82 -25.67
N ASP A 152 -2.30 -5.82 -25.02
CA ASP A 152 -1.00 -5.66 -25.65
C ASP A 152 -0.05 -6.80 -25.25
N GLU A 153 0.06 -7.82 -26.09
CA GLU A 153 0.92 -8.99 -25.88
C GLU A 153 2.43 -8.65 -25.83
N SER A 154 2.81 -7.41 -26.15
CA SER A 154 4.20 -6.96 -26.00
C SER A 154 4.59 -6.77 -24.53
N PHE A 155 3.63 -6.65 -23.61
CA PHE A 155 3.89 -6.63 -22.18
C PHE A 155 4.11 -8.04 -21.65
N ASP A 156 5.27 -8.26 -21.06
CA ASP A 156 5.69 -9.51 -20.43
C ASP A 156 5.28 -9.58 -18.95
N GLY A 157 5.01 -8.43 -18.34
CA GLY A 157 4.62 -8.33 -16.92
C GLY A 157 4.11 -6.96 -16.51
N ALA A 158 3.89 -6.80 -15.21
CA ALA A 158 3.43 -5.56 -14.59
C ALA A 158 4.17 -5.31 -13.26
N TRP A 159 4.40 -4.05 -12.92
CA TRP A 159 5.02 -3.58 -11.67
C TRP A 159 4.07 -2.67 -10.89
N LEU A 160 4.24 -2.59 -9.59
CA LEU A 160 3.35 -1.98 -8.60
C LEU A 160 2.00 -2.73 -8.51
N CYS A 161 2.06 -4.06 -8.60
CA CYS A 161 0.90 -4.91 -8.40
C CYS A 161 0.67 -5.19 -6.92
N PHE A 162 -0.58 -5.13 -6.47
CA PHE A 162 -1.02 -5.59 -5.15
C PHE A 162 -1.79 -6.89 -5.26
N TYR A 163 -1.41 -7.88 -4.48
CA TYR A 163 -1.99 -9.22 -4.61
C TYR A 163 -3.49 -9.26 -4.34
N ASN A 164 -3.98 -8.46 -3.39
CA ASN A 164 -5.41 -8.39 -3.09
C ASN A 164 -6.26 -7.82 -4.23
N PHE A 165 -5.65 -7.13 -5.19
CA PHE A 165 -6.28 -6.67 -6.43
C PHE A 165 -5.84 -7.55 -7.61
N GLU A 166 -4.67 -7.32 -8.18
CA GLU A 166 -4.20 -7.99 -9.39
C GLU A 166 -4.02 -9.50 -9.21
N GLY A 167 -3.57 -9.95 -8.04
CA GLY A 167 -3.43 -11.38 -7.76
C GLY A 167 -4.79 -12.09 -7.71
N ILE A 168 -5.80 -11.46 -7.13
CA ILE A 168 -7.17 -12.00 -7.07
C ILE A 168 -7.83 -11.95 -8.44
N GLU A 169 -7.68 -10.85 -9.18
CA GLU A 169 -8.20 -10.70 -10.55
C GLU A 169 -7.60 -11.78 -11.46
N ALA A 170 -6.26 -11.93 -11.46
CA ALA A 170 -5.57 -12.94 -12.24
C ALA A 170 -6.07 -14.36 -11.93
N LYS A 171 -6.28 -14.68 -10.64
CA LYS A 171 -6.80 -15.98 -10.21
C LYS A 171 -8.21 -16.24 -10.72
N LEU A 172 -9.10 -15.26 -10.63
CA LEU A 172 -10.49 -15.39 -11.09
C LEU A 172 -10.60 -15.52 -12.61
N GLU A 173 -9.73 -14.86 -13.35
CA GLU A 173 -9.72 -14.89 -14.81
C GLU A 173 -8.90 -16.05 -15.39
N GLY A 174 -8.21 -16.85 -14.54
CA GLY A 174 -7.33 -17.91 -14.99
C GLY A 174 -6.09 -17.38 -15.71
N PHE A 175 -5.65 -16.16 -15.40
CA PHE A 175 -4.45 -15.57 -15.95
C PHE A 175 -3.23 -16.12 -15.21
N GLU A 176 -2.57 -17.12 -15.80
CA GLU A 176 -1.38 -17.75 -15.24
C GLU A 176 -0.20 -16.78 -15.19
N ASN A 177 0.40 -16.66 -14.01
CA ASN A 177 1.49 -15.72 -13.77
C ASN A 177 2.44 -16.21 -12.66
N LEU A 178 3.65 -15.63 -12.65
CA LEU A 178 4.57 -15.62 -11.53
C LEU A 178 4.41 -14.27 -10.82
N PHE A 179 4.02 -14.27 -9.55
CA PHE A 179 3.93 -13.07 -8.74
C PHE A 179 5.17 -12.98 -7.84
N ILE A 180 6.11 -12.10 -8.20
CA ILE A 180 7.38 -11.88 -7.49
C ILE A 180 7.12 -10.90 -6.34
N ASP A 181 6.82 -11.41 -5.17
CA ASP A 181 6.64 -10.68 -3.91
C ASP A 181 7.81 -10.96 -2.93
N GLN A 182 7.68 -10.53 -1.68
CA GLN A 182 8.69 -10.72 -0.64
C GLN A 182 8.99 -12.20 -0.30
N PHE A 183 8.13 -13.14 -0.68
CA PHE A 183 8.38 -14.57 -0.50
C PHE A 183 9.23 -15.15 -1.64
N GLU A 184 9.05 -14.62 -2.83
CA GLU A 184 9.79 -15.03 -4.02
C GLU A 184 11.13 -14.29 -4.15
N SER A 185 11.20 -13.03 -3.71
CA SER A 185 12.39 -12.18 -3.78
C SER A 185 12.71 -11.58 -2.41
N PRO A 186 13.98 -11.61 -1.94
CA PRO A 186 14.35 -11.14 -0.60
C PRO A 186 14.43 -9.60 -0.53
N TYR A 187 13.29 -8.95 -0.37
CA TYR A 187 13.18 -7.51 -0.09
C TYR A 187 12.13 -7.27 1.01
N PRO A 188 12.22 -6.15 1.76
CA PRO A 188 11.24 -5.84 2.78
C PRO A 188 9.89 -5.53 2.14
N ASN A 189 8.81 -6.07 2.69
CA ASN A 189 7.48 -5.74 2.20
C ASN A 189 7.11 -4.30 2.59
N PHE A 190 6.91 -3.46 1.59
CA PHE A 190 6.45 -2.07 1.75
C PHE A 190 5.01 -1.85 1.24
N SER A 191 4.36 -2.90 0.75
CA SER A 191 2.97 -2.86 0.28
C SER A 191 2.01 -2.92 1.47
N ALA A 192 1.99 -1.84 2.22
CA ALA A 192 1.24 -1.67 3.45
C ALA A 192 0.68 -0.26 3.51
N LEU A 193 -0.42 -0.07 4.25
CA LEU A 193 -0.98 1.25 4.49
C LEU A 193 -0.80 1.62 5.97
N GLU A 194 -0.12 2.74 6.17
CA GLU A 194 0.13 3.33 7.47
C GLU A 194 -0.66 4.62 7.65
N PHE A 195 -1.13 4.85 8.86
CA PHE A 195 -1.59 6.16 9.25
C PHE A 195 -0.40 7.03 9.65
N MET A 196 -0.38 8.24 9.15
CA MET A 196 0.67 9.21 9.36
C MET A 196 0.08 10.53 9.84
N SER A 197 0.77 11.19 10.77
CA SER A 197 0.37 12.49 11.29
C SER A 197 1.60 13.37 11.51
N THR A 198 1.41 14.57 12.04
CA THR A 198 2.51 15.42 12.47
C THR A 198 2.61 15.47 13.99
N GLN A 199 3.81 15.70 14.52
CA GLN A 199 4.03 15.91 15.95
C GLN A 199 3.09 17.00 16.50
N SER A 200 2.94 18.10 15.78
CA SER A 200 2.05 19.20 16.15
C SER A 200 0.56 18.81 16.20
N THR A 201 0.12 17.94 15.28
CA THR A 201 -1.26 17.44 15.29
C THR A 201 -1.48 16.46 16.44
N ILE A 202 -0.51 15.59 16.70
CA ILE A 202 -0.54 14.65 17.83
C ILE A 202 -0.64 15.40 19.16
N GLU A 203 0.16 16.46 19.34
CA GLU A 203 0.11 17.29 20.56
C GLU A 203 -1.24 18.00 20.74
N LYS A 204 -1.89 18.41 19.66
CA LYS A 204 -3.17 19.14 19.70
C LYS A 204 -4.40 18.23 19.78
N LYS A 205 -4.34 17.05 19.14
CA LYS A 205 -5.49 16.14 18.93
C LYS A 205 -5.23 14.70 19.37
N GLY A 206 -4.21 14.45 20.19
CA GLY A 206 -3.77 13.10 20.57
C GLY A 206 -4.92 12.22 21.05
N ASP A 207 -5.77 12.71 21.97
CA ASP A 207 -6.93 11.96 22.46
C ASP A 207 -7.90 11.54 21.33
N ALA A 208 -8.09 12.40 20.35
CA ALA A 208 -8.97 12.09 19.22
C ALA A 208 -8.32 11.11 18.24
N ILE A 209 -6.99 11.19 18.05
CA ILE A 209 -6.21 10.26 17.26
C ILE A 209 -6.22 8.87 17.95
N CYS A 210 -6.00 8.80 19.25
CA CYS A 210 -6.09 7.54 19.99
C CYS A 210 -7.47 6.88 19.82
N LYS A 211 -8.56 7.63 19.98
CA LYS A 211 -9.92 7.12 19.75
C LYS A 211 -10.15 6.67 18.30
N PHE A 212 -9.59 7.39 17.32
CA PHE A 212 -9.64 6.97 15.93
C PHE A 212 -8.96 5.61 15.73
N ILE A 213 -7.76 5.43 16.26
CA ILE A 213 -7.01 4.17 16.19
C ILE A 213 -7.75 3.03 16.92
N GLU A 214 -8.26 3.28 18.12
CA GLU A 214 -9.01 2.29 18.92
C GLU A 214 -10.26 1.80 18.18
N VAL A 215 -11.07 2.71 17.64
CA VAL A 215 -12.26 2.35 16.85
C VAL A 215 -11.88 1.61 15.58
N THR A 216 -10.83 2.04 14.89
CA THR A 216 -10.37 1.36 13.67
C THR A 216 -9.88 -0.05 13.99
N ASN A 217 -9.17 -0.27 15.11
CA ASN A 217 -8.80 -1.59 15.62
C ASN A 217 -10.02 -2.47 15.95
N GLU A 218 -11.05 -1.90 16.55
CA GLU A 218 -12.32 -2.61 16.80
C GLU A 218 -12.94 -3.05 15.46
N MET A 219 -12.96 -2.16 14.47
CA MET A 219 -13.51 -2.45 13.16
C MET A 219 -12.70 -3.48 12.39
N ASN A 220 -11.37 -3.48 12.46
CA ASN A 220 -10.53 -4.53 11.87
C ASN A 220 -10.94 -5.92 12.37
N LYS A 221 -11.11 -6.06 13.69
CA LYS A 221 -11.54 -7.33 14.31
C LYS A 221 -12.97 -7.70 13.94
N TYR A 222 -13.86 -6.72 13.95
CA TYR A 222 -15.26 -6.91 13.59
C TYR A 222 -15.43 -7.41 12.16
N LEU A 223 -14.81 -6.74 11.20
CA LEU A 223 -14.90 -7.06 9.78
C LEU A 223 -14.33 -8.45 9.45
N LYS A 224 -13.21 -8.83 10.05
CA LYS A 224 -12.63 -10.18 9.91
C LYS A 224 -13.60 -11.29 10.37
N ASN A 225 -14.37 -11.03 11.41
CA ASN A 225 -15.32 -12.00 11.95
C ASN A 225 -16.70 -11.96 11.27
N ASN A 226 -16.98 -10.93 10.45
CA ASN A 226 -18.27 -10.70 9.82
C ASN A 226 -18.12 -10.37 8.32
N PRO A 227 -17.57 -11.30 7.50
CA PRO A 227 -17.20 -10.99 6.10
C PRO A 227 -18.40 -10.63 5.21
N ILE A 228 -19.59 -11.22 5.44
CA ILE A 228 -20.80 -10.90 4.68
C ILE A 228 -21.25 -9.47 4.98
N GLU A 229 -21.15 -9.05 6.24
CA GLU A 229 -21.50 -7.69 6.66
C GLU A 229 -20.46 -6.68 6.14
N ALA A 230 -19.19 -7.06 6.11
CA ALA A 230 -18.12 -6.26 5.50
C ALA A 230 -18.42 -5.92 4.04
N GLN A 231 -18.84 -6.91 3.24
CA GLN A 231 -19.29 -6.68 1.86
C GLN A 231 -20.50 -5.74 1.80
N SER A 232 -21.50 -5.94 2.68
CA SER A 232 -22.67 -5.06 2.72
C SER A 232 -22.32 -3.63 3.05
N ILE A 233 -21.48 -3.41 4.06
CA ILE A 233 -20.98 -2.09 4.47
C ILE A 233 -20.26 -1.39 3.31
N TYR A 234 -19.40 -2.11 2.59
CA TYR A 234 -18.67 -1.55 1.46
C TYR A 234 -19.63 -1.08 0.34
N TYR A 235 -20.49 -1.97 -0.13
CA TYR A 235 -21.44 -1.64 -1.21
C TYR A 235 -22.49 -0.59 -0.81
N ASP A 236 -22.94 -0.62 0.45
CA ASP A 236 -23.89 0.37 0.96
C ASP A 236 -23.25 1.76 1.06
N TYR A 237 -21.96 1.83 1.30
CA TYR A 237 -21.23 3.10 1.39
C TYR A 237 -20.84 3.63 -0.01
N THR A 238 -20.23 2.80 -0.85
CA THR A 238 -19.70 3.19 -2.17
C THR A 238 -20.78 3.32 -3.24
N LYS A 239 -21.91 2.62 -3.07
CA LYS A 239 -22.98 2.48 -4.08
C LYS A 239 -22.54 1.75 -5.36
N GLU A 240 -21.43 1.04 -5.30
CA GLU A 240 -20.99 0.19 -6.39
C GLU A 240 -21.90 -1.01 -6.59
N GLN A 241 -21.92 -1.54 -7.80
CA GLN A 241 -22.65 -2.78 -8.10
C GLN A 241 -21.88 -4.00 -7.61
N LYS A 242 -22.57 -4.90 -6.90
CA LYS A 242 -22.00 -6.18 -6.46
C LYS A 242 -21.49 -6.99 -7.64
N ASN A 243 -20.27 -7.49 -7.52
CA ASN A 243 -19.68 -8.38 -8.50
C ASN A 243 -18.69 -9.35 -7.83
N ILE A 244 -18.41 -10.49 -8.48
CA ILE A 244 -17.59 -11.57 -7.95
C ILE A 244 -16.14 -11.12 -7.69
N LEU A 245 -15.59 -10.26 -8.55
CA LEU A 245 -14.22 -9.76 -8.38
C LEU A 245 -14.13 -8.91 -7.11
N MET A 246 -15.00 -7.92 -6.95
CA MET A 246 -14.99 -7.06 -5.77
C MET A 246 -15.28 -7.85 -4.48
N ASP A 247 -16.22 -8.79 -4.52
CA ASP A 247 -16.47 -9.69 -3.37
C ASP A 247 -15.21 -10.47 -2.96
N SER A 248 -14.45 -10.96 -3.94
CA SER A 248 -13.21 -11.70 -3.70
C SER A 248 -12.09 -10.79 -3.20
N ILE A 249 -11.97 -9.58 -3.73
CA ILE A 249 -11.04 -8.55 -3.25
C ILE A 249 -11.34 -8.20 -1.79
N ILE A 250 -12.61 -7.94 -1.45
CA ILE A 250 -13.00 -7.65 -0.07
C ILE A 250 -12.59 -8.80 0.85
N LEU A 251 -12.89 -10.05 0.50
CA LEU A 251 -12.56 -11.20 1.34
C LEU A 251 -11.04 -11.37 1.53
N ASP A 252 -10.24 -11.13 0.48
CA ASP A 252 -8.78 -11.17 0.59
C ASP A 252 -8.25 -9.98 1.43
N THR A 253 -8.81 -8.80 1.27
CA THR A 253 -8.47 -7.61 2.07
C THR A 253 -8.71 -7.84 3.56
N LEU A 254 -9.85 -8.47 3.95
CA LEU A 254 -10.16 -8.69 5.36
C LEU A 254 -9.08 -9.49 6.10
N ILE A 255 -8.47 -10.49 5.48
CA ILE A 255 -7.41 -11.29 6.12
C ILE A 255 -6.10 -10.50 6.28
N ARG A 256 -5.94 -9.40 5.54
CA ARG A 256 -4.75 -8.53 5.52
C ARG A 256 -4.83 -7.34 6.46
N LEU A 257 -6.01 -7.07 7.02
CA LEU A 257 -6.15 -6.02 8.01
C LEU A 257 -5.31 -6.37 9.25
N GLU A 258 -4.62 -5.42 9.83
CA GLU A 258 -3.86 -5.66 11.05
C GLU A 258 -4.79 -5.92 12.25
N SER A 259 -4.37 -6.79 13.14
CA SER A 259 -5.14 -7.07 14.37
C SER A 259 -4.99 -5.96 15.41
N GLU A 260 -3.90 -5.21 15.31
CA GLU A 260 -3.56 -4.07 16.16
C GLU A 260 -2.75 -3.06 15.36
N ILE A 261 -3.26 -1.85 15.23
CA ILE A 261 -2.58 -0.74 14.58
C ILE A 261 -1.49 -0.25 15.51
N LYS A 262 -0.25 -0.44 15.11
CA LYS A 262 0.93 -0.01 15.86
C LYS A 262 2.08 0.26 14.92
N VAL A 263 3.00 1.08 15.39
CA VAL A 263 4.25 1.35 14.69
C VAL A 263 5.17 0.14 14.83
N ASP A 264 5.64 -0.38 13.71
CA ASP A 264 6.65 -1.44 13.65
C ASP A 264 8.01 -0.83 13.25
N ALA A 265 8.82 -0.55 14.26
CA ALA A 265 10.16 0.03 14.06
C ALA A 265 11.09 -0.89 13.25
N LEU A 266 10.91 -2.21 13.33
CA LEU A 266 11.73 -3.15 12.57
C LEU A 266 11.41 -3.06 11.07
N ARG A 267 10.13 -3.05 10.71
CA ARG A 267 9.68 -2.85 9.30
C ARG A 267 10.26 -1.56 8.73
N TRP A 268 10.16 -0.45 9.46
CA TRP A 268 10.67 0.85 9.04
C TRP A 268 12.18 0.82 8.80
N ARG A 269 12.92 0.18 9.71
CA ARG A 269 14.37 0.05 9.61
C ARG A 269 14.80 -0.84 8.45
N GLU A 270 14.13 -1.97 8.24
CA GLU A 270 14.40 -2.86 7.11
C GLU A 270 14.16 -2.16 5.77
N LEU A 271 13.07 -1.38 5.67
CA LEU A 271 12.80 -0.54 4.52
C LEU A 271 13.89 0.53 4.33
N TYR A 272 14.30 1.20 5.41
CA TYR A 272 15.41 2.16 5.35
C TYR A 272 16.68 1.52 4.79
N CYS A 273 17.12 0.39 5.34
CA CYS A 273 18.33 -0.30 4.87
C CYS A 273 18.22 -0.69 3.39
N PHE A 274 17.08 -1.19 2.94
CA PHE A 274 16.85 -1.51 1.54
C PHE A 274 16.96 -0.28 0.64
N LEU A 275 16.36 0.84 1.02
CA LEU A 275 16.44 2.08 0.26
C LEU A 275 17.82 2.73 0.29
N GLU A 276 18.57 2.57 1.42
CA GLU A 276 19.96 3.02 1.53
C GLU A 276 20.88 2.22 0.60
N GLU A 277 20.74 0.89 0.55
CA GLU A 277 21.46 0.05 -0.42
C GLU A 277 21.22 0.49 -1.87
N LEU A 278 20.01 0.99 -2.15
CA LEU A 278 19.64 1.51 -3.44
C LEU A 278 20.02 2.99 -3.65
N GLU A 279 20.68 3.63 -2.68
CA GLU A 279 21.03 5.05 -2.73
C GLU A 279 19.82 5.97 -2.97
N LEU A 280 18.67 5.61 -2.40
CA LEU A 280 17.40 6.34 -2.56
C LEU A 280 17.05 7.19 -1.34
N VAL A 281 17.73 7.03 -0.22
CA VAL A 281 17.52 7.84 0.99
C VAL A 281 18.27 9.17 0.91
N LYS A 282 17.66 10.22 1.44
CA LYS A 282 18.24 11.58 1.48
C LYS A 282 18.81 11.95 2.84
N LEU A 283 18.36 11.27 3.90
CA LEU A 283 18.71 11.53 5.30
C LEU A 283 19.31 10.27 5.91
N ASN A 284 20.00 10.41 7.03
CA ASN A 284 20.52 9.26 7.75
C ASN A 284 19.43 8.55 8.58
N GLU A 285 19.74 7.35 9.06
CA GLU A 285 18.78 6.54 9.83
C GLU A 285 18.26 7.29 11.08
N GLN A 286 19.08 8.06 11.78
CA GLN A 286 18.67 8.76 12.99
C GLN A 286 17.62 9.84 12.72
N GLU A 287 17.70 10.49 11.58
CA GLU A 287 16.70 11.48 11.15
C GLU A 287 15.38 10.81 10.76
N TYR A 288 15.43 9.72 9.99
CA TYR A 288 14.24 8.95 9.65
C TYR A 288 13.66 8.22 10.88
N ALA A 289 14.48 7.78 11.83
CA ALA A 289 14.01 7.09 13.03
C ALA A 289 13.02 7.92 13.85
N LYS A 290 13.00 9.23 13.71
CA LYS A 290 11.98 10.10 14.32
C LYS A 290 10.57 9.83 13.81
N ILE A 291 10.41 9.23 12.62
CA ILE A 291 9.09 8.86 12.05
C ILE A 291 8.45 7.77 12.91
N TRP A 292 9.22 6.78 13.34
CA TRP A 292 8.73 5.58 14.03
C TRP A 292 9.14 5.47 15.51
N ASN A 293 10.02 6.33 15.98
CA ASN A 293 10.33 6.40 17.41
C ASN A 293 9.27 7.23 18.13
N THR A 294 8.16 6.59 18.47
CA THR A 294 7.05 7.20 19.21
C THR A 294 7.31 7.19 20.73
N SER A 295 8.49 7.61 21.16
CA SER A 295 8.76 7.78 22.59
C SER A 295 8.07 9.04 23.13
N HIS A 296 6.74 9.02 23.13
CA HIS A 296 5.90 9.93 23.91
C HIS A 296 4.61 9.20 24.27
N HIS A 297 4.66 8.54 25.38
CA HIS A 297 3.50 8.26 26.23
C HIS A 297 3.37 9.36 27.25
#